data_55d3665671e4023e885eb2985c207ab3
#
_entry.id   55d3665671e4023e885eb2985c207ab3
#
_cell.length_a   1.000
_cell.length_b   1.000
_cell.length_c   1.000
_cell.angle_alpha   90.00
_cell.angle_beta   90.00
_cell.angle_gamma   90.00
#
_symmetry.space_group_name_H-M   'P 1'
#
loop_
_entity.id
_entity.type
_entity.pdbx_description
1 polymer ?
#
loop_
_entity_poly.entity_id
_entity_poly.type
_entity_poly.pdbx_seq_one_letter_code
_entity_poly.pdbx_strand_id
1 'polypeptide(L)'
;GKRAEKEIHLDKNGNMESVENISDGSKGDNLKLTVDLSFQQGVEDILKNAFNAELASGNATYSEGVYAVAMDPNTGAVLAMAGIRHDLETGESSVDALGTMTNVFVPGSVVKAATLTSGWENNAISGNQVLTDQPISFGGTDSITSWFTQYGSRAITAQEALEYSSNTYMVQVALKMMGTPYSADMKLDFDELDPSMKKLRSTFAEYGLGTSTGIDLPNESTGYLPDKFTFANYLTNSFGQFDNYTTLQLAQYAST
;
A
#
# COMPACT_ATOMS: atom_id res chain seq x y z
N GLY A 1 32.56 6.83 -4.99
CA GLY A 1 33.95 6.78 -5.49
C GLY A 1 34.10 7.16 -6.95
N LYS A 2 35.31 7.30 -7.41
CA LYS A 2 35.61 7.53 -8.83
C LYS A 2 36.24 6.25 -9.39
N ARG A 3 35.91 5.89 -10.63
CA ARG A 3 36.56 4.75 -11.30
C ARG A 3 37.99 5.10 -11.65
N ALA A 4 38.87 4.09 -11.61
CA ALA A 4 40.22 4.21 -12.19
C ALA A 4 40.07 4.35 -13.72
N GLU A 5 40.90 5.19 -14.31
CA GLU A 5 40.96 5.38 -15.75
C GLU A 5 42.33 4.97 -16.23
N LYS A 6 42.34 4.16 -17.28
CA LYS A 6 43.58 3.70 -17.93
C LYS A 6 43.43 3.94 -19.44
N GLU A 7 44.47 4.50 -20.05
CA GLU A 7 44.59 4.62 -21.48
C GLU A 7 45.41 3.43 -22.01
N ILE A 8 44.84 2.75 -22.99
CA ILE A 8 45.51 1.61 -23.65
C ILE A 8 46.01 2.09 -25.01
N HIS A 9 47.32 2.07 -25.20
CA HIS A 9 47.93 2.36 -26.48
C HIS A 9 48.11 1.07 -27.26
N LEU A 10 47.65 1.09 -28.52
CA LEU A 10 47.75 -0.05 -29.43
C LEU A 10 48.81 0.21 -30.50
N ASP A 11 49.54 -0.82 -30.90
CA ASP A 11 50.41 -0.78 -32.06
C ASP A 11 49.60 -0.74 -33.35
N LYS A 12 50.32 -0.54 -34.49
CA LYS A 12 49.70 -0.52 -35.83
C LYS A 12 48.98 -1.82 -36.24
N ASN A 13 49.16 -2.88 -35.51
CA ASN A 13 48.54 -4.19 -35.74
C ASN A 13 47.39 -4.44 -34.77
N GLY A 14 47.07 -3.48 -33.85
CA GLY A 14 45.99 -3.58 -32.88
C GLY A 14 46.39 -4.34 -31.61
N ASN A 15 47.66 -4.64 -31.40
CA ASN A 15 48.14 -5.24 -30.15
C ASN A 15 48.39 -4.15 -29.10
N MET A 16 48.19 -4.50 -27.83
CA MET A 16 48.46 -3.59 -26.73
C MET A 16 49.94 -3.34 -26.59
N GLU A 17 50.36 -2.06 -26.78
CA GLU A 17 51.76 -1.63 -26.67
C GLU A 17 52.09 -1.14 -25.27
N SER A 18 51.20 -0.33 -24.69
CA SER A 18 51.34 0.18 -23.33
C SER A 18 49.98 0.47 -22.68
N VAL A 19 50.01 0.55 -21.36
CA VAL A 19 48.84 0.99 -20.54
C VAL A 19 49.32 2.13 -19.66
N GLU A 20 48.75 3.32 -19.87
CA GLU A 20 48.99 4.46 -19.01
C GLU A 20 47.89 4.58 -17.97
N ASN A 21 48.28 4.78 -16.71
CA ASN A 21 47.34 4.98 -15.63
C ASN A 21 47.01 6.48 -15.54
N ILE A 22 45.85 6.87 -16.01
CA ILE A 22 45.40 8.27 -15.99
C ILE A 22 44.90 8.66 -14.60
N SER A 23 44.22 7.72 -13.91
CA SER A 23 43.70 7.93 -12.55
C SER A 23 43.57 6.60 -11.82
N ASP A 24 44.08 6.53 -10.59
CA ASP A 24 43.88 5.37 -9.72
C ASP A 24 42.46 5.21 -9.20
N GLY A 25 41.61 6.18 -9.45
CA GLY A 25 40.28 6.24 -8.88
C GLY A 25 40.31 6.55 -7.37
N SER A 26 39.14 6.53 -6.78
CA SER A 26 39.00 6.66 -5.33
C SER A 26 37.87 5.78 -4.80
N LYS A 27 38.09 5.18 -3.63
CA LYS A 27 37.04 4.44 -2.92
C LYS A 27 35.85 5.37 -2.61
N GLY A 28 34.64 4.89 -2.75
CA GLY A 28 33.45 5.59 -2.28
C GLY A 28 33.35 5.59 -0.76
N ASP A 29 32.46 6.42 -0.26
CA ASP A 29 32.10 6.44 1.15
C ASP A 29 31.41 5.14 1.55
N ASN A 30 31.46 4.80 2.83
CA ASN A 30 30.71 3.67 3.37
C ASN A 30 29.23 4.04 3.46
N LEU A 31 28.35 3.15 3.04
CA LEU A 31 26.93 3.24 3.25
C LEU A 31 26.57 2.46 4.52
N LYS A 32 25.92 3.12 5.48
CA LYS A 32 25.35 2.49 6.68
C LYS A 32 23.84 2.43 6.52
N LEU A 33 23.30 1.22 6.47
CA LEU A 33 21.86 0.99 6.39
C LEU A 33 21.24 0.99 7.80
N THR A 34 19.92 1.24 7.88
CA THR A 34 19.10 1.08 9.09
C THR A 34 18.67 -0.37 9.31
N VAL A 35 18.77 -1.21 8.26
CA VAL A 35 18.41 -2.63 8.31
C VAL A 35 19.33 -3.38 9.27
N ASP A 36 18.75 -4.10 10.23
CA ASP A 36 19.45 -5.07 11.08
C ASP A 36 19.48 -6.42 10.37
N LEU A 37 20.69 -6.94 10.11
CA LEU A 37 20.86 -8.15 9.31
C LEU A 37 20.23 -9.39 9.97
N SER A 38 20.33 -9.53 11.28
CA SER A 38 19.77 -10.69 11.99
C SER A 38 18.24 -10.62 12.03
N PHE A 39 17.70 -9.43 12.20
CA PHE A 39 16.27 -9.19 12.15
C PHE A 39 15.70 -9.41 10.73
N GLN A 40 16.37 -8.88 9.70
CA GLN A 40 16.03 -9.11 8.29
C GLN A 40 15.92 -10.60 7.97
N GLN A 41 16.97 -11.38 8.35
CA GLN A 41 17.01 -12.82 8.15
C GLN A 41 15.85 -13.54 8.85
N GLY A 42 15.56 -13.15 10.10
CA GLY A 42 14.44 -13.70 10.86
C GLY A 42 13.09 -13.43 10.20
N VAL A 43 12.87 -12.22 9.66
CA VAL A 43 11.65 -11.85 8.93
C VAL A 43 11.54 -12.66 7.63
N GLU A 44 12.63 -12.79 6.86
CA GLU A 44 12.65 -13.59 5.63
C GLU A 44 12.32 -15.05 5.89
N ASP A 45 12.91 -15.66 6.93
CA ASP A 45 12.66 -17.06 7.30
C ASP A 45 11.18 -17.27 7.72
N ILE A 46 10.62 -16.37 8.51
CA ILE A 46 9.20 -16.41 8.89
C ILE A 46 8.30 -16.31 7.66
N LEU A 47 8.56 -15.32 6.78
CA LEU A 47 7.80 -15.12 5.57
C LEU A 47 7.81 -16.36 4.67
N LYS A 48 9.01 -16.91 4.44
CA LYS A 48 9.20 -18.10 3.59
C LYS A 48 8.47 -19.32 4.16
N ASN A 49 8.58 -19.56 5.46
CA ASN A 49 7.97 -20.70 6.11
C ASN A 49 6.43 -20.59 6.10
N ALA A 50 5.89 -19.41 6.44
CA ALA A 50 4.45 -19.16 6.42
C ALA A 50 3.89 -19.27 5.00
N PHE A 51 4.53 -18.64 4.01
CA PHE A 51 4.07 -18.68 2.62
C PHE A 51 4.08 -20.10 2.04
N ASN A 52 5.16 -20.86 2.27
CA ASN A 52 5.23 -22.26 1.85
C ASN A 52 4.13 -23.12 2.49
N ALA A 53 3.78 -22.87 3.75
CA ALA A 53 2.68 -23.57 4.41
C ALA A 53 1.32 -23.23 3.78
N GLU A 54 1.06 -21.97 3.42
CA GLU A 54 -0.15 -21.54 2.75
C GLU A 54 -0.25 -22.08 1.31
N LEU A 55 0.86 -22.12 0.57
CA LEU A 55 0.91 -22.77 -0.74
C LEU A 55 0.60 -24.27 -0.63
N ALA A 56 1.21 -24.97 0.33
CA ALA A 56 1.00 -26.38 0.55
C ALA A 56 -0.43 -26.74 0.98
N SER A 57 -1.10 -25.84 1.70
CA SER A 57 -2.50 -26.01 2.12
C SER A 57 -3.51 -25.71 1.02
N GLY A 58 -3.07 -25.09 -0.10
CA GLY A 58 -3.93 -24.63 -1.18
C GLY A 58 -4.62 -23.28 -0.93
N ASN A 59 -4.37 -22.63 0.22
CA ASN A 59 -4.98 -21.33 0.53
C ASN A 59 -4.40 -20.18 -0.31
N ALA A 60 -3.16 -20.33 -0.79
CA ALA A 60 -2.44 -19.31 -1.54
C ALA A 60 -2.32 -19.61 -3.05
N THR A 61 -3.23 -20.40 -3.62
CA THR A 61 -3.17 -20.91 -5.02
C THR A 61 -3.00 -19.79 -6.07
N TYR A 62 -3.52 -18.60 -5.80
CA TYR A 62 -3.46 -17.46 -6.72
C TYR A 62 -2.56 -16.33 -6.20
N SER A 63 -1.75 -16.59 -5.18
CA SER A 63 -0.87 -15.59 -4.61
C SER A 63 0.44 -15.49 -5.39
N GLU A 64 0.73 -14.31 -5.93
CA GLU A 64 1.96 -14.01 -6.67
C GLU A 64 3.14 -13.67 -5.73
N GLY A 65 2.93 -13.70 -4.42
CA GLY A 65 3.99 -13.47 -3.45
C GLY A 65 3.48 -12.99 -2.09
N VAL A 66 4.45 -12.72 -1.22
CA VAL A 66 4.21 -12.21 0.13
C VAL A 66 5.31 -11.21 0.51
N TYR A 67 4.93 -10.12 1.17
CA TYR A 67 5.82 -9.00 1.44
C TYR A 67 5.61 -8.46 2.85
N ALA A 68 6.71 -8.07 3.49
CA ALA A 68 6.69 -7.45 4.82
C ALA A 68 7.73 -6.33 4.91
N VAL A 69 7.35 -5.26 5.61
CA VAL A 69 8.24 -4.16 6.00
C VAL A 69 8.10 -3.95 7.50
N ALA A 70 9.21 -3.82 8.19
CA ALA A 70 9.25 -3.42 9.58
C ALA A 70 9.93 -2.05 9.70
N MET A 71 9.27 -1.12 10.40
CA MET A 71 9.75 0.24 10.64
C MET A 71 9.74 0.57 12.13
N ASP A 72 10.66 1.43 12.53
CA ASP A 72 10.59 2.10 13.83
C ASP A 72 9.68 3.34 13.70
N PRO A 73 8.52 3.38 14.36
CA PRO A 73 7.60 4.51 14.23
C PRO A 73 8.11 5.83 14.81
N ASN A 74 9.14 5.78 15.68
CA ASN A 74 9.69 7.00 16.29
C ASN A 74 10.72 7.69 15.40
N THR A 75 11.41 6.93 14.54
CA THR A 75 12.52 7.44 13.72
C THR A 75 12.27 7.35 12.23
N GLY A 76 11.28 6.58 11.80
CA GLY A 76 11.03 6.24 10.40
C GLY A 76 12.07 5.26 9.81
N ALA A 77 12.97 4.73 10.64
CA ALA A 77 13.99 3.81 10.17
C ALA A 77 13.40 2.49 9.71
N VAL A 78 13.72 2.06 8.48
CA VAL A 78 13.37 0.73 7.99
C VAL A 78 14.31 -0.29 8.61
N LEU A 79 13.78 -1.22 9.37
CA LEU A 79 14.51 -2.26 10.09
C LEU A 79 14.62 -3.56 9.28
N ALA A 80 13.59 -3.87 8.48
CA ALA A 80 13.58 -4.99 7.56
C ALA A 80 12.66 -4.72 6.36
N MET A 81 13.05 -5.23 5.20
CA MET A 81 12.26 -5.30 3.96
C MET A 81 12.38 -6.71 3.41
N ALA A 82 11.35 -7.51 3.53
CA ALA A 82 11.35 -8.90 3.09
C ALA A 82 10.23 -9.17 2.08
N GLY A 83 10.55 -9.89 1.03
CA GLY A 83 9.59 -10.27 0.00
C GLY A 83 9.94 -11.59 -0.64
N ILE A 84 8.91 -12.33 -1.01
CA ILE A 84 8.99 -13.55 -1.81
C ILE A 84 8.00 -13.39 -2.96
N ARG A 85 8.53 -13.44 -4.16
CA ARG A 85 7.73 -13.54 -5.38
C ARG A 85 7.47 -15.02 -5.67
N HIS A 86 6.27 -15.34 -6.09
CA HIS A 86 5.85 -16.65 -6.54
C HIS A 86 5.33 -16.58 -7.98
N ASP A 87 5.86 -17.42 -8.84
CA ASP A 87 5.45 -17.53 -10.23
C ASP A 87 4.34 -18.56 -10.33
N LEU A 88 3.14 -18.14 -10.73
CA LEU A 88 1.96 -19.01 -10.83
C LEU A 88 2.03 -20.02 -11.99
N GLU A 89 2.87 -19.77 -13.00
CA GLU A 89 3.03 -20.68 -14.14
C GLU A 89 4.02 -21.80 -13.83
N THR A 90 5.15 -21.44 -13.20
CA THR A 90 6.22 -22.41 -12.91
C THR A 90 6.12 -23.00 -11.50
N GLY A 91 5.42 -22.34 -10.59
CA GLY A 91 5.38 -22.69 -9.16
C GLY A 91 6.67 -22.35 -8.40
N GLU A 92 7.60 -21.65 -9.02
CA GLU A 92 8.87 -21.26 -8.37
C GLU A 92 8.71 -20.01 -7.50
N SER A 93 9.42 -20.02 -6.39
CA SER A 93 9.49 -18.85 -5.48
C SER A 93 10.90 -18.31 -5.40
N SER A 94 11.05 -16.99 -5.38
CA SER A 94 12.33 -16.29 -5.29
C SER A 94 12.27 -15.12 -4.33
N VAL A 95 13.41 -14.74 -3.73
CA VAL A 95 13.51 -13.57 -2.86
C VAL A 95 13.31 -12.30 -3.69
N ASP A 96 12.46 -11.40 -3.21
CA ASP A 96 12.10 -10.14 -3.86
C ASP A 96 11.90 -9.03 -2.81
N ALA A 97 12.97 -8.64 -2.14
CA ALA A 97 12.90 -7.57 -1.13
C ALA A 97 12.45 -6.22 -1.73
N LEU A 98 12.85 -5.92 -2.98
CA LEU A 98 12.45 -4.68 -3.64
C LEU A 98 10.97 -4.64 -4.01
N GLY A 99 10.32 -5.79 -4.15
CA GLY A 99 8.86 -5.88 -4.33
C GLY A 99 8.06 -5.18 -3.23
N THR A 100 8.64 -5.00 -2.04
CA THR A 100 8.02 -4.23 -0.94
C THR A 100 7.77 -2.76 -1.30
N MET A 101 8.54 -2.19 -2.22
CA MET A 101 8.43 -0.79 -2.64
C MET A 101 8.06 -0.62 -4.13
N THR A 102 8.07 -1.69 -4.92
CA THR A 102 7.76 -1.63 -6.35
C THR A 102 6.43 -2.27 -6.71
N ASN A 103 6.00 -3.30 -5.98
CA ASN A 103 4.73 -3.97 -6.20
C ASN A 103 3.62 -3.28 -5.41
N VAL A 104 2.43 -3.23 -6.01
CA VAL A 104 1.26 -2.57 -5.42
C VAL A 104 0.14 -3.58 -5.17
N PHE A 105 -0.54 -3.41 -4.03
CA PHE A 105 -1.56 -4.32 -3.56
C PHE A 105 -2.81 -3.57 -3.13
N VAL A 106 -3.95 -4.21 -3.28
CA VAL A 106 -5.21 -3.77 -2.69
C VAL A 106 -5.06 -3.81 -1.17
N PRO A 107 -5.12 -2.66 -0.47
CA PRO A 107 -4.80 -2.61 0.96
C PRO A 107 -5.87 -3.22 1.85
N GLY A 108 -7.12 -3.24 1.39
CA GLY A 108 -8.24 -3.68 2.20
C GLY A 108 -8.50 -2.78 3.41
N SER A 109 -9.02 -3.37 4.46
CA SER A 109 -9.50 -2.66 5.67
C SER A 109 -8.45 -1.86 6.43
N VAL A 110 -7.17 -2.00 6.11
CA VAL A 110 -6.09 -1.23 6.73
C VAL A 110 -6.31 0.29 6.60
N VAL A 111 -6.85 0.75 5.46
CA VAL A 111 -7.05 2.19 5.19
C VAL A 111 -8.22 2.83 5.93
N LYS A 112 -9.03 2.07 6.66
CA LYS A 112 -10.26 2.58 7.29
C LYS A 112 -10.03 3.70 8.30
N ALA A 113 -8.89 3.70 8.99
CA ALA A 113 -8.56 4.82 9.88
C ALA A 113 -8.38 6.12 9.09
N ALA A 114 -7.67 6.10 7.96
CA ALA A 114 -7.54 7.26 7.08
C ALA A 114 -8.89 7.70 6.49
N THR A 115 -9.80 6.77 6.21
CA THR A 115 -11.18 7.10 5.78
C THR A 115 -11.95 7.84 6.85
N LEU A 116 -11.86 7.43 8.11
CA LEU A 116 -12.47 8.16 9.22
C LEU A 116 -11.86 9.54 9.38
N THR A 117 -10.52 9.66 9.30
CA THR A 117 -9.84 10.96 9.34
C THR A 117 -10.37 11.88 8.25
N SER A 118 -10.47 11.38 7.01
CA SER A 118 -11.06 12.13 5.91
C SER A 118 -12.49 12.57 6.19
N GLY A 119 -13.28 11.71 6.83
CA GLY A 119 -14.64 12.03 7.26
C GLY A 119 -14.69 13.18 8.28
N TRP A 120 -13.79 13.22 9.25
CA TRP A 120 -13.68 14.31 10.23
C TRP A 120 -13.20 15.61 9.60
N GLU A 121 -12.13 15.57 8.82
CA GLU A 121 -11.55 16.74 8.14
C GLU A 121 -12.54 17.45 7.21
N ASN A 122 -13.37 16.65 6.55
CA ASN A 122 -14.40 17.17 5.63
C ASN A 122 -15.77 17.37 6.29
N ASN A 123 -15.87 17.33 7.61
CA ASN A 123 -17.11 17.54 8.38
C ASN A 123 -18.24 16.56 8.00
N ALA A 124 -17.92 15.41 7.44
CA ALA A 124 -18.88 14.34 7.12
C ALA A 124 -19.34 13.59 8.38
N ILE A 125 -18.45 13.46 9.36
CA ILE A 125 -18.74 12.92 10.69
C ILE A 125 -18.08 13.80 11.77
N SER A 126 -18.54 13.66 13.01
CA SER A 126 -18.00 14.40 14.16
C SER A 126 -17.81 13.49 15.37
N GLY A 127 -16.66 13.62 16.05
CA GLY A 127 -16.34 12.83 17.24
C GLY A 127 -16.51 11.33 17.01
N ASN A 128 -17.01 10.61 18.01
CA ASN A 128 -17.31 9.19 17.91
C ASN A 128 -18.76 8.95 17.43
N GLN A 129 -19.10 9.51 16.26
CA GLN A 129 -20.45 9.50 15.73
C GLN A 129 -21.01 8.08 15.57
N VAL A 130 -22.28 7.91 15.95
CA VAL A 130 -23.03 6.67 15.74
C VAL A 130 -23.68 6.67 14.37
N LEU A 131 -23.47 5.62 13.58
CA LEU A 131 -24.21 5.31 12.36
C LEU A 131 -24.74 3.88 12.44
N THR A 132 -25.78 3.58 11.66
CA THR A 132 -26.32 2.22 11.60
C THR A 132 -25.56 1.41 10.55
N ASP A 133 -24.82 0.38 10.98
CA ASP A 133 -24.33 -0.65 10.06
C ASP A 133 -25.52 -1.46 9.55
N GLN A 134 -25.73 -1.44 8.26
CA GLN A 134 -26.83 -2.08 7.55
C GLN A 134 -26.43 -2.35 6.11
N PRO A 135 -27.09 -3.29 5.40
CA PRO A 135 -26.87 -3.44 3.97
C PRO A 135 -27.10 -2.12 3.24
N ILE A 136 -26.16 -1.71 2.40
CA ILE A 136 -26.26 -0.51 1.56
C ILE A 136 -26.43 -0.97 0.12
N SER A 137 -27.57 -0.64 -0.46
CA SER A 137 -27.93 -1.04 -1.82
C SER A 137 -28.17 0.18 -2.69
N PHE A 138 -27.72 0.10 -3.91
CA PHE A 138 -28.03 1.04 -4.99
C PHE A 138 -28.75 0.27 -6.10
N GLY A 139 -29.69 0.90 -6.79
CA GLY A 139 -30.48 0.24 -7.83
C GLY A 139 -29.60 -0.49 -8.85
N GLY A 140 -29.78 -1.81 -8.97
CA GLY A 140 -29.09 -2.66 -9.93
C GLY A 140 -27.70 -3.17 -9.52
N THR A 141 -27.30 -2.99 -8.25
CA THR A 141 -26.02 -3.51 -7.72
C THR A 141 -26.25 -4.46 -6.55
N ASP A 142 -25.26 -5.30 -6.29
CA ASP A 142 -25.20 -6.08 -5.05
C ASP A 142 -25.05 -5.16 -3.85
N SER A 143 -25.61 -5.57 -2.71
CA SER A 143 -25.53 -4.82 -1.46
C SER A 143 -24.10 -4.86 -0.91
N ILE A 144 -23.60 -3.71 -0.50
CA ILE A 144 -22.37 -3.64 0.33
C ILE A 144 -22.77 -3.98 1.76
N THR A 145 -22.04 -4.90 2.39
CA THR A 145 -22.28 -5.36 3.75
C THR A 145 -20.98 -5.42 4.55
N SER A 146 -21.10 -5.38 5.87
CA SER A 146 -20.04 -5.78 6.80
C SER A 146 -20.17 -7.28 7.11
N TRP A 147 -19.11 -7.94 7.53
CA TRP A 147 -19.14 -9.38 7.82
C TRP A 147 -20.18 -9.79 8.88
N PHE A 148 -20.49 -8.88 9.80
CA PHE A 148 -21.48 -9.12 10.87
C PHE A 148 -22.89 -8.66 10.51
N THR A 149 -23.14 -8.02 9.37
CA THR A 149 -24.49 -7.57 8.94
C THR A 149 -25.46 -8.75 8.80
N GLN A 150 -24.95 -9.97 8.58
CA GLN A 150 -25.74 -11.20 8.59
C GLN A 150 -26.52 -11.43 9.89
N TYR A 151 -26.09 -10.81 10.99
CA TYR A 151 -26.76 -10.88 12.30
C TYR A 151 -27.76 -9.74 12.54
N GLY A 152 -28.02 -8.93 11.52
CA GLY A 152 -28.94 -7.78 11.53
C GLY A 152 -28.23 -6.43 11.58
N SER A 153 -29.02 -5.38 11.32
CA SER A 153 -28.50 -4.01 11.38
C SER A 153 -28.18 -3.62 12.82
N ARG A 154 -27.12 -2.83 12.99
CA ARG A 154 -26.58 -2.49 14.31
C ARG A 154 -26.07 -1.06 14.33
N ALA A 155 -26.49 -0.26 15.34
CA ALA A 155 -25.90 1.05 15.59
C ALA A 155 -24.50 0.88 16.17
N ILE A 156 -23.49 1.49 15.55
CA ILE A 156 -22.09 1.45 15.95
C ILE A 156 -21.45 2.83 15.90
N THR A 157 -20.50 3.06 16.78
CA THR A 157 -19.68 4.26 16.81
C THR A 157 -18.54 4.18 15.77
N ALA A 158 -17.85 5.32 15.50
CA ALA A 158 -16.67 5.34 14.64
C ALA A 158 -15.54 4.41 15.18
N GLN A 159 -15.36 4.35 16.49
CA GLN A 159 -14.40 3.44 17.13
C GLN A 159 -14.79 1.97 16.91
N GLU A 160 -16.05 1.61 17.14
CA GLU A 160 -16.54 0.25 16.90
C GLU A 160 -16.50 -0.12 15.41
N ALA A 161 -16.62 0.88 14.49
CA ALA A 161 -16.47 0.64 13.07
C ALA A 161 -15.04 0.21 12.69
N LEU A 162 -14.01 0.70 13.38
CA LEU A 162 -12.63 0.19 13.25
C LEU A 162 -12.47 -1.17 13.92
N GLU A 163 -12.95 -1.31 15.15
CA GLU A 163 -12.85 -2.56 15.95
C GLU A 163 -13.48 -3.75 15.20
N TYR A 164 -14.66 -3.56 14.64
CA TYR A 164 -15.38 -4.61 13.90
C TYR A 164 -15.09 -4.60 12.39
N SER A 165 -14.24 -3.68 11.92
CA SER A 165 -13.92 -3.54 10.51
C SER A 165 -15.16 -3.35 9.62
N SER A 166 -16.06 -2.43 9.99
CA SER A 166 -17.30 -2.16 9.24
C SER A 166 -17.01 -1.56 7.86
N ASN A 167 -17.48 -2.21 6.81
CA ASN A 167 -17.46 -1.66 5.45
C ASN A 167 -18.55 -0.59 5.28
N THR A 168 -19.75 -0.87 5.77
CA THR A 168 -20.91 0.00 5.54
C THR A 168 -20.81 1.31 6.30
N TYR A 169 -20.10 1.35 7.43
CA TYR A 169 -19.77 2.61 8.11
C TYR A 169 -18.90 3.49 7.21
N MET A 170 -17.84 2.92 6.62
CA MET A 170 -16.92 3.66 5.72
C MET A 170 -17.62 4.16 4.46
N VAL A 171 -18.49 3.33 3.88
CA VAL A 171 -19.34 3.74 2.75
C VAL A 171 -20.24 4.92 3.13
N GLN A 172 -20.86 4.90 4.32
CA GLN A 172 -21.68 6.03 4.79
C GLN A 172 -20.84 7.29 5.02
N VAL A 173 -19.59 7.16 5.51
CA VAL A 173 -18.66 8.31 5.60
C VAL A 173 -18.41 8.89 4.21
N ALA A 174 -18.10 8.04 3.21
CA ALA A 174 -17.88 8.46 1.83
C ALA A 174 -19.12 9.17 1.24
N LEU A 175 -20.31 8.62 1.43
CA LEU A 175 -21.56 9.24 1.00
C LEU A 175 -21.80 10.60 1.65
N LYS A 176 -21.54 10.72 2.94
CA LYS A 176 -21.64 12.01 3.66
C LYS A 176 -20.64 13.04 3.15
N MET A 177 -19.43 12.62 2.74
CA MET A 177 -18.45 13.50 2.09
C MET A 177 -18.96 14.04 0.75
N MET A 178 -19.80 13.29 0.04
CA MET A 178 -20.51 13.75 -1.16
C MET A 178 -21.74 14.63 -0.84
N GLY A 179 -22.01 14.93 0.45
CA GLY A 179 -23.21 15.67 0.84
C GLY A 179 -24.51 14.85 0.75
N THR A 180 -24.42 13.54 0.52
CA THR A 180 -25.59 12.65 0.32
C THR A 180 -25.60 11.52 1.36
N PRO A 181 -26.07 11.77 2.59
CA PRO A 181 -26.21 10.71 3.59
C PRO A 181 -27.08 9.56 3.08
N TYR A 182 -26.73 8.33 3.43
CA TYR A 182 -27.45 7.15 2.97
C TYR A 182 -28.92 7.16 3.43
N SER A 183 -29.81 7.00 2.48
CA SER A 183 -31.23 6.68 2.69
C SER A 183 -31.75 5.83 1.52
N ALA A 184 -32.86 5.11 1.72
CA ALA A 184 -33.39 4.21 0.70
C ALA A 184 -33.74 4.93 -0.64
N ASP A 185 -34.13 6.21 -0.57
CA ASP A 185 -34.54 7.01 -1.73
C ASP A 185 -33.55 8.14 -2.07
N MET A 186 -32.28 8.03 -1.63
CA MET A 186 -31.31 9.08 -1.86
C MET A 186 -31.05 9.29 -3.35
N LYS A 187 -30.86 10.56 -3.72
CA LYS A 187 -30.40 10.95 -5.06
C LYS A 187 -28.90 11.19 -4.99
N LEU A 188 -28.17 10.57 -5.91
CA LEU A 188 -26.73 10.78 -6.04
C LEU A 188 -26.46 12.06 -6.82
N ASP A 189 -25.57 12.88 -6.29
CA ASP A 189 -24.99 14.01 -7.01
C ASP A 189 -23.64 13.57 -7.58
N PHE A 190 -23.61 13.21 -8.85
CA PHE A 190 -22.39 12.74 -9.50
C PHE A 190 -21.38 13.87 -9.76
N ASP A 191 -21.78 15.15 -9.68
CA ASP A 191 -20.84 16.27 -9.78
C ASP A 191 -19.92 16.34 -8.56
N GLU A 192 -20.36 15.80 -7.41
CA GLU A 192 -19.55 15.68 -6.19
C GLU A 192 -18.66 14.44 -6.14
N LEU A 193 -18.72 13.55 -7.12
CA LEU A 193 -17.92 12.31 -7.13
C LEU A 193 -16.42 12.58 -7.20
N ASP A 194 -15.98 13.34 -8.21
CA ASP A 194 -14.55 13.69 -8.39
C ASP A 194 -14.01 14.54 -7.23
N PRO A 195 -14.70 15.60 -6.76
CA PRO A 195 -14.28 16.33 -5.57
C PRO A 195 -14.12 15.45 -4.34
N SER A 196 -15.06 14.53 -4.10
CA SER A 196 -15.05 13.65 -2.92
C SER A 196 -13.93 12.59 -2.98
N MET A 197 -13.66 12.01 -4.16
CA MET A 197 -12.51 11.14 -4.35
C MET A 197 -11.19 11.87 -4.09
N LYS A 198 -11.07 13.12 -4.57
CA LYS A 198 -9.88 13.95 -4.32
C LYS A 198 -9.68 14.23 -2.82
N LYS A 199 -10.74 14.53 -2.08
CA LYS A 199 -10.68 14.71 -0.61
C LYS A 199 -10.20 13.45 0.07
N LEU A 200 -10.78 12.29 -0.26
CA LEU A 200 -10.39 11.00 0.30
C LEU A 200 -8.90 10.68 0.04
N ARG A 201 -8.47 10.83 -1.22
CA ARG A 201 -7.07 10.60 -1.63
C ARG A 201 -6.11 11.63 -1.03
N SER A 202 -6.55 12.87 -0.79
CA SER A 202 -5.73 13.89 -0.12
C SER A 202 -5.39 13.48 1.30
N THR A 203 -6.39 13.06 2.09
CA THR A 203 -6.15 12.55 3.44
C THR A 203 -5.30 11.27 3.42
N PHE A 204 -5.52 10.37 2.46
CA PHE A 204 -4.69 9.16 2.30
C PHE A 204 -3.22 9.52 2.03
N ALA A 205 -2.98 10.57 1.22
CA ALA A 205 -1.64 11.08 0.93
C ALA A 205 -0.93 11.68 2.16
N GLU A 206 -1.66 12.28 3.08
CA GLU A 206 -1.11 12.78 4.35
C GLU A 206 -0.57 11.66 5.25
N TYR A 207 -1.12 10.46 5.11
CA TYR A 207 -0.61 9.23 5.71
C TYR A 207 0.47 8.52 4.88
N GLY A 208 0.89 9.10 3.74
CA GLY A 208 1.90 8.52 2.85
C GLY A 208 1.36 7.54 1.81
N LEU A 209 0.04 7.30 1.76
CA LEU A 209 -0.57 6.43 0.75
C LEU A 209 -0.70 7.15 -0.60
N GLY A 210 -0.17 6.56 -1.67
CA GLY A 210 -0.22 7.17 -3.00
C GLY A 210 0.82 8.25 -3.26
N THR A 211 1.83 8.36 -2.40
CA THR A 211 2.94 9.31 -2.50
C THR A 211 4.28 8.61 -2.38
N SER A 212 5.38 9.28 -2.73
CA SER A 212 6.72 8.76 -2.46
C SER A 212 6.98 8.73 -0.95
N THR A 213 7.54 7.63 -0.46
CA THR A 213 7.96 7.50 0.94
C THR A 213 9.28 8.23 1.22
N GLY A 214 10.02 8.56 0.15
CA GLY A 214 11.35 9.17 0.25
C GLY A 214 12.45 8.18 0.61
N ILE A 215 12.20 6.87 0.43
CA ILE A 215 13.27 5.85 0.61
C ILE A 215 14.43 6.11 -0.35
N ASP A 216 15.66 5.99 0.14
CA ASP A 216 16.87 6.24 -0.65
C ASP A 216 17.22 5.04 -1.57
N LEU A 217 16.22 4.59 -2.34
CA LEU A 217 16.33 3.52 -3.33
C LEU A 217 15.69 3.96 -4.65
N PRO A 218 16.23 3.55 -5.80
CA PRO A 218 15.65 3.90 -7.10
C PRO A 218 14.39 3.09 -7.41
N ASN A 219 13.53 3.63 -8.28
CA ASN A 219 12.35 2.97 -8.84
C ASN A 219 11.24 2.67 -7.82
N GLU A 220 11.12 3.48 -6.77
CA GLU A 220 9.97 3.43 -5.88
C GLU A 220 8.66 3.64 -6.65
N SER A 221 7.65 2.82 -6.39
CA SER A 221 6.28 3.02 -6.87
C SER A 221 5.50 3.90 -5.89
N THR A 222 4.81 4.90 -6.42
CA THR A 222 3.91 5.76 -5.62
C THR A 222 2.50 5.18 -5.47
N GLY A 223 2.30 3.91 -5.82
CA GLY A 223 0.99 3.27 -5.82
C GLY A 223 0.33 3.28 -7.21
N TYR A 224 -0.83 2.65 -7.30
CA TYR A 224 -1.67 2.67 -8.49
C TYR A 224 -3.03 3.28 -8.14
N LEU A 225 -3.24 4.53 -8.57
CA LEU A 225 -4.43 5.33 -8.34
C LEU A 225 -5.08 5.65 -9.69
N PRO A 226 -6.05 4.88 -10.16
CA PRO A 226 -6.67 5.10 -11.46
C PRO A 226 -7.33 6.49 -11.56
N ASP A 227 -7.05 7.23 -12.65
CA ASP A 227 -7.68 8.52 -12.92
C ASP A 227 -9.17 8.39 -13.24
N LYS A 228 -9.53 7.27 -13.88
CA LYS A 228 -10.93 6.97 -14.21
C LYS A 228 -11.50 6.00 -13.20
N PHE A 229 -12.61 6.39 -12.60
CA PHE A 229 -13.31 5.58 -11.61
C PHE A 229 -14.81 5.80 -11.69
N THR A 230 -15.56 4.87 -11.13
CA THR A 230 -17.01 4.92 -11.01
C THR A 230 -17.42 5.28 -9.60
N PHE A 231 -18.70 5.56 -9.40
CA PHE A 231 -19.26 5.72 -8.06
C PHE A 231 -19.01 4.49 -7.16
N ALA A 232 -19.15 3.28 -7.71
CA ALA A 232 -18.84 2.06 -6.97
C ALA A 232 -17.37 2.01 -6.55
N ASN A 233 -16.44 2.41 -7.42
CA ASN A 233 -15.01 2.47 -7.09
C ASN A 233 -14.71 3.46 -5.95
N TYR A 234 -15.38 4.63 -5.95
CA TYR A 234 -15.25 5.58 -4.85
C TYR A 234 -15.70 4.98 -3.52
N LEU A 235 -16.85 4.31 -3.50
CA LEU A 235 -17.37 3.68 -2.29
C LEU A 235 -16.44 2.54 -1.81
N THR A 236 -15.99 1.69 -2.72
CA THR A 236 -15.09 0.57 -2.36
C THR A 236 -13.72 1.06 -1.94
N ASN A 237 -13.25 2.20 -2.45
CA ASN A 237 -12.01 2.83 -2.01
C ASN A 237 -12.05 3.22 -0.52
N SER A 238 -13.22 3.59 0.00
CA SER A 238 -13.39 3.95 1.42
C SER A 238 -13.04 2.83 2.40
N PHE A 239 -13.04 1.57 1.94
CA PHE A 239 -12.62 0.41 2.75
C PHE A 239 -11.50 -0.39 2.07
N GLY A 240 -10.76 0.26 1.13
CA GLY A 240 -9.50 -0.21 0.59
C GLY A 240 -9.60 -1.24 -0.52
N GLN A 241 -10.66 -1.20 -1.35
CA GLN A 241 -10.84 -2.14 -2.46
C GLN A 241 -10.83 -1.45 -3.84
N PHE A 242 -9.98 -0.44 -4.03
CA PHE A 242 -9.82 0.20 -5.33
C PHE A 242 -8.39 0.69 -5.60
N ASP A 243 -7.90 1.72 -4.88
CA ASP A 243 -6.52 2.17 -5.02
C ASP A 243 -5.56 1.13 -4.45
N ASN A 244 -4.37 1.01 -5.04
CA ASN A 244 -3.37 0.03 -4.63
C ASN A 244 -2.11 0.73 -4.13
N TYR A 245 -1.50 0.20 -3.07
CA TYR A 245 -0.33 0.77 -2.41
C TYR A 245 0.77 -0.26 -2.23
N THR A 246 2.01 0.22 -2.07
CA THR A 246 3.14 -0.66 -1.77
C THR A 246 3.13 -1.06 -0.30
N THR A 247 3.80 -2.20 0.02
CA THR A 247 3.96 -2.63 1.40
C THR A 247 4.72 -1.59 2.24
N LEU A 248 5.67 -0.88 1.63
CA LEU A 248 6.41 0.20 2.29
C LEU A 248 5.48 1.38 2.64
N GLN A 249 4.60 1.80 1.72
CA GLN A 249 3.60 2.84 2.01
C GLN A 249 2.65 2.43 3.13
N LEU A 250 2.22 1.16 3.16
CA LEU A 250 1.37 0.63 4.23
C LEU A 250 2.09 0.60 5.58
N ALA A 251 3.40 0.31 5.60
CA ALA A 251 4.20 0.39 6.82
C ALA A 251 4.34 1.84 7.32
N GLN A 252 4.59 2.80 6.41
CA GLN A 252 4.61 4.21 6.73
C GLN A 252 3.25 4.66 7.29
N TYR A 253 2.16 4.33 6.63
CA TYR A 253 0.80 4.60 7.10
C TYR A 253 0.55 4.09 8.52
N ALA A 254 0.97 2.85 8.82
CA ALA A 254 0.78 2.26 10.13
C ALA A 254 1.67 2.89 11.22
N SER A 255 2.71 3.63 10.82
CA SER A 255 3.66 4.30 11.71
C SER A 255 3.30 5.77 11.97
N THR A 256 2.32 6.32 11.25
CA THR A 256 1.83 7.70 11.39
C THR A 256 0.73 7.77 12.43
#